data_c86d45af4325d14720ef17074af33b0b
#
_entry.id   c86d45af4325d14720ef17074af33b0b
#
_cell.length_a   1.000
_cell.length_b   1.000
_cell.length_c   1.000
_cell.angle_alpha   90.00
_cell.angle_beta   90.00
_cell.angle_gamma   90.00
#
_symmetry.space_group_name_H-M   'P 1'
#
loop_
_entity.id
_entity.type
_entity.pdbx_description
1 polymer ?
#
loop_
_entity_poly.entity_id
_entity_poly.type
_entity_poly.pdbx_seq_one_letter_code
_entity_poly.pdbx_strand_id
1 'polypeptide(L)'
;MTPQEINDQLELLRLKELFMSDIKIRSKMALLLSDECAAEVPPYQEFCELMHCTPEIATMFTHISLYDVILTRKEIATERKRLERMKHDTLQ
;
A
#
# COMPACT_ATOMS: atom_id res chain seq x y z
N MET A 1 -7.97 -4.76 16.22
CA MET A 1 -7.96 -3.81 15.09
C MET A 1 -9.35 -3.27 14.82
N THR A 2 -9.45 -1.99 14.52
CA THR A 2 -10.70 -1.39 14.06
C THR A 2 -10.96 -1.77 12.59
N PRO A 3 -12.23 -1.70 12.12
CA PRO A 3 -12.51 -1.92 10.70
C PRO A 3 -11.69 -1.02 9.77
N GLN A 4 -11.45 0.24 10.18
CA GLN A 4 -10.65 1.16 9.37
C GLN A 4 -9.20 0.70 9.28
N GLU A 5 -8.61 0.24 10.38
CA GLU A 5 -7.24 -0.28 10.37
C GLU A 5 -7.11 -1.50 9.47
N ILE A 6 -8.11 -2.39 9.49
CA ILE A 6 -8.13 -3.58 8.63
C ILE A 6 -8.18 -3.16 7.16
N ASN A 7 -9.04 -2.21 6.81
CA ASN A 7 -9.14 -1.70 5.45
C ASN A 7 -7.83 -1.03 4.99
N ASP A 8 -7.18 -0.27 5.88
CA ASP A 8 -5.90 0.37 5.58
C ASP A 8 -4.82 -0.69 5.30
N GLN A 9 -4.78 -1.77 6.09
CA GLN A 9 -3.83 -2.84 5.88
C GLN A 9 -4.09 -3.59 4.57
N LEU A 10 -5.36 -3.79 4.20
CA LEU A 10 -5.72 -4.40 2.91
C LEU A 10 -5.28 -3.51 1.74
N GLU A 11 -5.44 -2.20 1.85
CA GLU A 11 -4.97 -1.26 0.84
C GLU A 11 -3.45 -1.26 0.71
N LEU A 12 -2.73 -1.28 1.83
CA LEU A 12 -1.27 -1.39 1.82
C LEU A 12 -0.83 -2.69 1.15
N LEU A 13 -1.54 -3.78 1.41
CA LEU A 13 -1.24 -5.07 0.78
C LEU A 13 -1.45 -5.02 -0.73
N ARG A 14 -2.49 -4.33 -1.18
CA ARG A 14 -2.75 -4.11 -2.62
C ARG A 14 -1.60 -3.36 -3.27
N LEU A 15 -1.09 -2.31 -2.63
CA LEU A 15 0.05 -1.55 -3.15
C LEU A 15 1.32 -2.39 -3.19
N LYS A 16 1.56 -3.22 -2.17
CA LYS A 16 2.70 -4.14 -2.15
C LYS A 16 2.62 -5.12 -3.32
N GLU A 17 1.43 -5.65 -3.58
CA GLU A 17 1.21 -6.58 -4.69
C GLU A 17 1.49 -5.92 -6.04
N LEU A 18 1.01 -4.69 -6.25
CA LEU A 18 1.29 -3.93 -7.45
C LEU A 18 2.78 -3.65 -7.62
N PHE A 19 3.45 -3.27 -6.54
CA PHE A 19 4.89 -3.03 -6.54
C PHE A 19 5.66 -4.27 -6.98
N MET A 20 5.21 -5.45 -6.56
CA MET A 20 5.88 -6.72 -6.86
C MET A 20 5.58 -7.24 -8.26
N SER A 21 4.39 -6.97 -8.80
CA SER A 21 3.89 -7.64 -10.00
C SER A 21 4.04 -6.83 -11.28
N ASP A 22 4.18 -5.51 -11.21
CA ASP A 22 4.25 -4.65 -12.38
C ASP A 22 5.47 -3.74 -12.32
N ILE A 23 6.44 -4.01 -13.20
CA ILE A 23 7.70 -3.26 -13.21
C ILE A 23 7.51 -1.79 -13.60
N LYS A 24 6.53 -1.49 -14.46
CA LYS A 24 6.25 -0.11 -14.88
C LYS A 24 5.67 0.69 -13.71
N ILE A 25 4.74 0.09 -12.99
CA ILE A 25 4.16 0.70 -11.79
C ILE A 25 5.22 0.85 -10.73
N ARG A 26 6.06 -0.17 -10.51
CA ARG A 26 7.17 -0.10 -9.55
C ARG A 26 8.10 1.07 -9.84
N SER A 27 8.50 1.24 -11.10
CA SER A 27 9.39 2.31 -11.52
C SER A 27 8.76 3.68 -11.26
N LYS A 28 7.47 3.84 -11.56
CA LYS A 28 6.75 5.09 -11.28
C LYS A 28 6.61 5.34 -9.78
N MET A 29 6.28 4.33 -9.01
CA MET A 29 6.20 4.43 -7.56
C MET A 29 7.53 4.90 -6.96
N ALA A 30 8.62 4.26 -7.36
CA ALA A 30 9.95 4.60 -6.89
C ALA A 30 10.32 6.05 -7.25
N LEU A 31 10.02 6.46 -8.47
CA LEU A 31 10.30 7.83 -8.94
C LEU A 31 9.52 8.86 -8.11
N LEU A 32 8.23 8.65 -7.91
CA LEU A 32 7.38 9.57 -7.17
C LEU A 32 7.76 9.63 -5.68
N LEU A 33 8.19 8.51 -5.11
CA LEU A 33 8.57 8.46 -3.70
C LEU A 33 9.99 8.98 -3.44
N SER A 34 10.85 9.00 -4.46
CA SER A 34 12.22 9.49 -4.32
C SER A 34 12.38 10.98 -4.63
N ASP A 35 11.34 11.63 -5.14
CA ASP A 35 11.39 13.04 -5.48
C ASP A 35 11.27 13.90 -4.23
N GLU A 36 12.41 14.44 -3.79
CA GLU A 36 12.47 15.30 -2.61
C GLU A 36 11.68 16.61 -2.79
N CYS A 37 11.52 17.05 -4.03
CA CYS A 37 10.71 18.23 -4.33
C CYS A 37 9.22 17.98 -4.14
N ALA A 38 8.80 16.74 -4.16
CA ALA A 38 7.41 16.38 -3.89
C ALA A 38 6.99 16.65 -2.44
N ALA A 39 7.96 16.95 -1.56
CA ALA A 39 7.65 17.28 -0.17
C ALA A 39 6.97 18.66 -0.02
N GLU A 40 7.04 19.52 -1.03
CA GLU A 40 6.47 20.88 -0.97
C GLU A 40 5.09 21.02 -1.64
N VAL A 41 4.75 20.11 -2.52
CA VAL A 41 3.42 20.06 -3.16
C VAL A 41 2.65 18.99 -2.42
N PRO A 42 1.29 19.03 -2.30
CA PRO A 42 0.63 17.92 -1.61
C PRO A 42 1.26 16.65 -2.10
N PRO A 43 2.22 16.17 -1.34
CA PRO A 43 3.06 15.09 -1.83
C PRO A 43 2.14 13.92 -2.05
N TYR A 44 2.44 13.13 -2.99
CA TYR A 44 1.68 11.95 -3.30
C TYR A 44 0.38 12.15 -4.09
N GLN A 45 0.05 13.40 -4.53
CA GLN A 45 -1.15 13.58 -5.37
C GLN A 45 -1.08 12.68 -6.61
N GLU A 46 0.03 12.75 -7.35
CA GLU A 46 0.23 11.90 -8.53
C GLU A 46 0.27 10.43 -8.16
N PHE A 47 0.92 10.11 -7.04
CA PHE A 47 0.97 8.75 -6.53
C PHE A 47 -0.44 8.24 -6.20
N CYS A 48 -1.24 9.06 -5.51
CA CYS A 48 -2.61 8.70 -5.16
C CYS A 48 -3.49 8.50 -6.39
N GLU A 49 -3.34 9.35 -7.40
CA GLU A 49 -4.06 9.21 -8.66
C GLU A 49 -3.65 7.94 -9.40
N LEU A 50 -2.34 7.65 -9.44
CA LEU A 50 -1.82 6.46 -10.09
C LEU A 50 -2.28 5.18 -9.39
N MET A 51 -2.25 5.17 -8.06
CA MET A 51 -2.53 3.97 -7.25
C MET A 51 -4.00 3.88 -6.81
N HIS A 52 -4.79 4.92 -7.05
CA HIS A 52 -6.19 5.00 -6.58
C HIS A 52 -6.28 4.79 -5.06
N CYS A 53 -5.46 5.51 -4.32
CA CYS A 53 -5.44 5.45 -2.87
C CYS A 53 -5.55 6.83 -2.24
N THR A 54 -5.77 6.87 -0.93
CA THR A 54 -5.83 8.14 -0.19
C THR A 54 -4.42 8.62 0.18
N PRO A 55 -4.24 9.93 0.47
CA PRO A 55 -2.96 10.45 0.94
C PRO A 55 -2.46 9.77 2.21
N GLU A 56 -3.37 9.36 3.10
CA GLU A 56 -3.02 8.66 4.34
C GLU A 56 -2.38 7.30 4.03
N ILE A 57 -2.95 6.56 3.08
CA ILE A 57 -2.40 5.27 2.64
C ILE A 57 -1.04 5.47 1.96
N ALA A 58 -0.91 6.50 1.12
CA ALA A 58 0.35 6.82 0.47
C ALA A 58 1.44 7.11 1.51
N THR A 59 1.12 7.91 2.54
CA THR A 59 2.04 8.21 3.63
C THR A 59 2.45 6.95 4.38
N MET A 60 1.50 6.09 4.70
CA MET A 60 1.78 4.81 5.37
C MET A 60 2.70 3.95 4.52
N PHE A 61 2.46 3.90 3.21
CA PHE A 61 3.28 3.09 2.30
C PHE A 61 4.73 3.59 2.26
N THR A 62 4.96 4.91 2.30
CA THR A 62 6.32 5.47 2.29
C THR A 62 7.13 5.11 3.53
N HIS A 63 6.47 4.82 4.64
CA HIS A 63 7.13 4.44 5.89
C HIS A 63 7.40 2.94 6.02
N ILE A 64 6.96 2.14 5.06
CA ILE A 64 7.20 0.71 5.07
C ILE A 64 8.62 0.45 4.56
N SER A 65 9.36 -0.40 5.28
CA SER A 65 10.70 -0.78 4.84
C SER A 65 10.62 -1.60 3.54
N LEU A 66 11.68 -1.54 2.74
CA LEU A 66 11.74 -2.31 1.50
C LEU A 66 11.56 -3.81 1.75
N TYR A 67 12.08 -4.30 2.87
CA TYR A 67 11.93 -5.71 3.24
C TYR A 67 10.48 -6.09 3.50
N ASP A 68 9.70 -5.18 4.09
CA ASP A 68 8.29 -5.42 4.37
C ASP A 68 7.42 -5.34 3.12
N VAL A 69 7.90 -4.65 2.08
CA VAL A 69 7.20 -4.57 0.81
C VAL A 69 7.39 -5.85 -0.01
N ILE A 70 8.57 -6.46 0.07
CA ILE A 70 8.90 -7.65 -0.71
C ILE A 70 8.30 -8.89 -0.05
N LEU A 71 7.16 -9.31 -0.54
CA LEU A 71 6.46 -10.50 -0.07
C LEU A 71 6.27 -11.49 -1.23
N THR A 72 6.28 -12.76 -0.93
CA THR A 72 5.95 -13.77 -1.92
C THR A 72 4.44 -13.76 -2.19
N ARG A 73 4.03 -14.30 -3.34
CA ARG A 73 2.60 -14.43 -3.66
C ARG A 73 1.84 -15.20 -2.59
N LYS A 74 2.48 -16.22 -2.02
CA LYS A 74 1.91 -17.04 -0.95
C LYS A 74 1.70 -16.21 0.31
N GLU A 75 2.69 -15.40 0.68
CA GLU A 75 2.61 -14.52 1.84
C GLU A 75 1.50 -13.49 1.67
N ILE A 76 1.41 -12.89 0.49
CA ILE A 76 0.34 -11.92 0.17
C ILE A 76 -1.03 -12.58 0.29
N ALA A 77 -1.21 -13.78 -0.26
CA ALA A 77 -2.47 -14.49 -0.19
C ALA A 77 -2.84 -14.85 1.25
N THR A 78 -1.87 -15.30 2.04
CA THR A 78 -2.06 -15.64 3.44
C THR A 78 -2.48 -14.42 4.26
N GLU A 79 -1.76 -13.31 4.08
CA GLU A 79 -2.05 -12.07 4.81
C GLU A 79 -3.42 -11.50 4.42
N ARG A 80 -3.75 -11.56 3.13
CA ARG A 80 -5.07 -11.11 2.65
C ARG A 80 -6.20 -11.90 3.30
N LYS A 81 -6.07 -13.22 3.35
CA LYS A 81 -7.06 -14.08 3.99
C LYS A 81 -7.20 -13.77 5.47
N ARG A 82 -6.09 -13.53 6.15
CA ARG A 82 -6.10 -13.17 7.57
C ARG A 82 -6.87 -11.89 7.81
N LEU A 83 -6.57 -10.85 7.02
CA LEU A 83 -7.21 -9.54 7.15
C LEU A 83 -8.70 -9.60 6.79
N GLU A 84 -9.05 -10.32 5.75
CA GLU A 84 -10.45 -10.50 5.34
C GLU A 84 -11.26 -11.24 6.42
N ARG A 85 -10.66 -12.24 7.06
CA ARG A 85 -11.29 -12.96 8.18
C ARG A 85 -11.52 -12.02 9.36
N MET A 86 -10.52 -11.20 9.71
CA MET A 86 -10.64 -10.21 10.78
C MET A 86 -11.73 -9.20 10.48
N LYS A 87 -11.82 -8.75 9.23
CA LYS A 87 -12.87 -7.83 8.78
C LYS A 87 -14.25 -8.46 8.93
N HIS A 88 -14.40 -9.72 8.53
CA HIS A 88 -15.66 -10.45 8.66
C HIS A 88 -16.06 -10.59 10.12
N ASP A 89 -15.14 -11.01 10.98
CA ASP A 89 -15.40 -11.19 12.41
C ASP A 89 -15.77 -9.87 13.09
N THR A 90 -15.17 -8.76 12.65
CA THR A 90 -15.45 -7.43 13.21
C THR A 90 -16.84 -6.91 12.84
N LEU A 91 -17.38 -7.34 11.68
CA LEU A 91 -18.69 -6.93 11.21
C LEU A 91 -19.84 -7.73 11.85
N GLN A 92 -19.52 -8.76 12.56
CA GLN A 92 -20.49 -9.54 13.34
C GLN A 92 -20.57 -9.00 14.77
#